data_f7caefeb2bcbe6b59b5162701349d0c7
#
_entry.id   f7caefeb2bcbe6b59b5162701349d0c7
#
_cell.length_a   1.000
_cell.length_b   1.000
_cell.length_c   1.000
_cell.angle_alpha   90.00
_cell.angle_beta   90.00
_cell.angle_gamma   90.00
#
_symmetry.space_group_name_H-M   'P 1'
#
loop_
_entity.id
_entity.type
_entity.pdbx_description
1 polymer ?
#
loop_
_entity_poly.entity_id
_entity_poly.type
_entity_poly.pdbx_seq_one_letter_code
_entity_poly.pdbx_strand_id
1 'polypeptide(L)'
;LSAINHNVNEDRAVIKTYLGAENRKDALRDADFVVNAIQVGGYEPCTVTDFEIPKKYGIKQTIADTLGIGGIMRALRTIPVLEEFARDMEEVCPNTLFLNYSNPMAMLTGYMQRFTKIRTVGLCHSVQVCSQKLLEGMGMEDKIEGRTELIAGINHMAWLLEIHDKDGNDLYPEIRRI
;
A
#
# COMPACT_ATOMS: atom_id res chain seq x y z
N LEU A 1 11.14 -2.42 -16.80
CA LEU A 1 12.21 -1.67 -16.10
C LEU A 1 13.37 -1.37 -17.06
N SER A 2 13.88 -2.34 -17.85
CA SER A 2 15.01 -2.09 -18.79
C SER A 2 14.71 -0.97 -19.78
N ALA A 3 13.52 -0.93 -20.38
CA ALA A 3 13.12 0.16 -21.29
C ALA A 3 13.08 1.53 -20.57
N ILE A 4 12.59 1.56 -19.33
CA ILE A 4 12.59 2.79 -18.52
C ILE A 4 14.01 3.23 -18.21
N ASN A 5 14.90 2.30 -17.79
CA ASN A 5 16.29 2.59 -17.53
C ASN A 5 16.99 3.17 -18.77
N HIS A 6 16.75 2.57 -19.94
CA HIS A 6 17.27 3.07 -21.21
C HIS A 6 16.77 4.49 -21.52
N ASN A 7 15.46 4.70 -21.49
CA ASN A 7 14.85 5.95 -21.97
C ASN A 7 15.01 7.14 -21.00
N VAL A 8 15.12 6.88 -19.70
CA VAL A 8 15.07 7.92 -18.66
C VAL A 8 16.38 8.05 -17.90
N ASN A 9 17.18 6.99 -17.86
CA ASN A 9 18.40 6.90 -17.04
C ASN A 9 19.66 6.51 -17.83
N GLU A 10 19.58 6.53 -19.16
CA GLU A 10 20.73 6.25 -20.05
C GLU A 10 21.48 4.93 -19.66
N ASP A 11 20.72 3.91 -19.28
CA ASP A 11 21.23 2.60 -18.83
C ASP A 11 22.21 2.62 -17.64
N ARG A 12 22.15 3.68 -16.80
CA ARG A 12 23.07 3.81 -15.66
C ARG A 12 22.80 2.81 -14.54
N ALA A 13 21.60 2.23 -14.47
CA ALA A 13 21.26 1.23 -13.47
C ALA A 13 21.50 -0.18 -13.97
N VAL A 14 22.04 -1.04 -13.11
CA VAL A 14 22.13 -2.48 -13.38
C VAL A 14 20.84 -3.14 -12.93
N ILE A 15 20.08 -3.71 -13.87
CA ILE A 15 18.84 -4.44 -13.58
C ILE A 15 19.13 -5.94 -13.57
N LYS A 16 18.88 -6.57 -12.43
CA LYS A 16 18.96 -8.03 -12.26
C LYS A 16 17.58 -8.60 -12.01
N THR A 17 17.32 -9.81 -12.47
CA THR A 17 16.08 -10.53 -12.26
C THR A 17 16.35 -11.83 -11.54
N TYR A 18 15.49 -12.14 -10.55
CA TYR A 18 15.57 -13.37 -9.78
C TYR A 18 14.18 -14.02 -9.76
N LEU A 19 14.15 -15.33 -9.83
CA LEU A 19 12.92 -16.11 -9.81
C LEU A 19 13.06 -17.23 -8.78
N GLY A 20 11.99 -17.49 -8.05
CA GLY A 20 11.93 -18.56 -7.06
C GLY A 20 12.40 -18.15 -5.67
N ALA A 21 11.93 -18.87 -4.67
CA ALA A 21 12.25 -18.60 -3.27
C ALA A 21 13.75 -18.88 -2.96
N GLU A 22 14.35 -19.80 -3.69
CA GLU A 22 15.77 -20.17 -3.57
C GLU A 22 16.73 -19.01 -3.91
N ASN A 23 16.31 -18.08 -4.75
CA ASN A 23 17.08 -16.91 -5.16
C ASN A 23 16.75 -15.64 -4.38
N ARG A 24 15.83 -15.73 -3.40
CA ARG A 24 15.32 -14.56 -2.68
C ARG A 24 16.40 -13.83 -1.88
N LYS A 25 17.29 -14.56 -1.20
CA LYS A 25 18.40 -13.96 -0.46
C LYS A 25 19.37 -13.22 -1.37
N ASP A 26 19.65 -13.76 -2.55
CA ASP A 26 20.56 -13.09 -3.51
C ASP A 26 19.90 -11.84 -4.11
N ALA A 27 18.58 -11.87 -4.31
CA ALA A 27 17.82 -10.69 -4.74
C ALA A 27 17.79 -9.57 -3.68
N LEU A 28 17.77 -9.93 -2.41
CA LEU A 28 17.67 -9.00 -1.27
C LEU A 28 19.02 -8.52 -0.75
N ARG A 29 20.12 -9.20 -1.10
CA ARG A 29 21.44 -8.95 -0.54
C ARG A 29 21.85 -7.48 -0.66
N ASP A 30 22.23 -6.89 0.48
CA ASP A 30 22.70 -5.51 0.61
C ASP A 30 21.71 -4.44 0.09
N ALA A 31 20.41 -4.76 0.02
CA ALA A 31 19.39 -3.82 -0.42
C ALA A 31 19.15 -2.71 0.61
N ASP A 32 19.22 -1.45 0.20
CA ASP A 32 18.84 -0.28 1.00
C ASP A 32 17.32 -0.15 1.10
N PHE A 33 16.61 -0.49 0.02
CA PHE A 33 15.16 -0.42 -0.09
C PHE A 33 14.60 -1.71 -0.68
N VAL A 34 13.51 -2.19 -0.09
CA VAL A 34 12.74 -3.31 -0.64
C VAL A 34 11.30 -2.87 -0.83
N VAL A 35 10.82 -2.88 -2.07
CA VAL A 35 9.43 -2.55 -2.41
C VAL A 35 8.64 -3.84 -2.55
N ASN A 36 7.64 -4.01 -1.69
CA ASN A 36 6.78 -5.18 -1.66
C ASN A 36 5.45 -4.92 -2.36
N ALA A 37 5.16 -5.71 -3.40
CA ALA A 37 3.90 -5.67 -4.15
C ALA A 37 3.40 -7.08 -4.47
N ILE A 38 3.59 -8.04 -3.55
CA ILE A 38 3.17 -9.44 -3.74
C ILE A 38 1.67 -9.61 -3.57
N GLN A 39 1.12 -10.62 -4.26
CA GLN A 39 -0.25 -11.10 -4.06
C GLN A 39 -0.26 -12.61 -3.92
N VAL A 40 -0.34 -13.08 -2.67
CA VAL A 40 -0.37 -14.51 -2.36
C VAL A 40 -1.74 -15.09 -2.71
N GLY A 41 -1.76 -16.16 -3.51
CA GLY A 41 -2.97 -16.84 -3.95
C GLY A 41 -3.64 -16.24 -5.19
N GLY A 42 -3.10 -15.16 -5.73
CA GLY A 42 -3.59 -14.51 -6.95
C GLY A 42 -4.98 -13.88 -6.82
N TYR A 43 -5.45 -13.30 -7.91
CA TYR A 43 -6.81 -12.79 -8.00
C TYR A 43 -7.79 -13.97 -7.99
N GLU A 44 -7.61 -14.91 -8.89
CA GLU A 44 -8.28 -16.21 -8.88
C GLU A 44 -7.32 -17.29 -8.37
N PRO A 45 -7.76 -18.17 -7.47
CA PRO A 45 -9.11 -18.22 -6.86
C PRO A 45 -9.25 -17.39 -5.59
N CYS A 46 -8.15 -16.89 -4.99
CA CYS A 46 -8.19 -16.47 -3.60
C CYS A 46 -8.93 -15.15 -3.36
N THR A 47 -8.66 -14.11 -4.15
CA THR A 47 -9.38 -12.82 -3.98
C THR A 47 -10.87 -12.98 -4.30
N VAL A 48 -11.22 -13.73 -5.34
CA VAL A 48 -12.63 -14.05 -5.67
C VAL A 48 -13.30 -14.76 -4.50
N THR A 49 -12.64 -15.73 -3.89
CA THR A 49 -13.16 -16.46 -2.72
C THR A 49 -13.35 -15.54 -1.51
N ASP A 50 -12.41 -14.61 -1.28
CA ASP A 50 -12.47 -13.63 -0.20
C ASP A 50 -13.70 -12.69 -0.32
N PHE A 51 -14.22 -12.47 -1.54
CA PHE A 51 -15.47 -11.75 -1.79
C PHE A 51 -16.71 -12.64 -1.69
N GLU A 52 -16.70 -13.78 -2.34
CA GLU A 52 -17.89 -14.61 -2.50
C GLU A 52 -18.32 -15.32 -1.21
N ILE A 53 -17.39 -15.67 -0.32
CA ILE A 53 -17.73 -16.27 0.96
C ILE A 53 -18.50 -15.32 1.85
N PRO A 54 -18.02 -14.10 2.18
CA PRO A 54 -18.78 -13.16 2.99
C PRO A 54 -20.14 -12.79 2.41
N LYS A 55 -20.23 -12.68 1.09
CA LYS A 55 -21.47 -12.40 0.37
C LYS A 55 -22.56 -13.43 0.64
N LYS A 56 -22.20 -14.72 0.76
CA LYS A 56 -23.16 -15.80 1.10
C LYS A 56 -23.80 -15.60 2.48
N TYR A 57 -23.14 -14.86 3.37
CA TYR A 57 -23.61 -14.52 4.71
C TYR A 57 -24.23 -13.11 4.78
N GLY A 58 -24.53 -12.49 3.64
CA GLY A 58 -25.12 -11.15 3.57
C GLY A 58 -24.17 -10.00 3.89
N ILE A 59 -22.86 -10.27 3.99
CA ILE A 59 -21.86 -9.25 4.27
C ILE A 59 -21.40 -8.66 2.94
N LYS A 60 -21.75 -7.39 2.71
CA LYS A 60 -21.28 -6.64 1.54
C LYS A 60 -19.92 -6.02 1.85
N GLN A 61 -18.95 -6.32 1.00
CA GLN A 61 -17.61 -5.75 1.08
C GLN A 61 -17.35 -4.85 -0.14
N THR A 62 -16.77 -3.68 0.07
CA THR A 62 -16.41 -2.73 -1.00
C THR A 62 -14.94 -2.81 -1.35
N ILE A 63 -14.07 -2.93 -0.34
CA ILE A 63 -12.63 -3.15 -0.47
C ILE A 63 -12.30 -4.43 0.31
N ALA A 64 -12.77 -5.56 -0.19
CA ALA A 64 -12.80 -6.83 0.52
C ALA A 64 -11.43 -7.38 0.92
N ASP A 65 -10.39 -7.04 0.20
CA ASP A 65 -9.04 -7.51 0.45
C ASP A 65 -8.27 -6.70 1.50
N THR A 66 -8.90 -5.70 2.11
CA THR A 66 -8.22 -4.80 3.06
C THR A 66 -8.93 -4.62 4.40
N LEU A 67 -10.26 -4.78 4.44
CA LEU A 67 -11.08 -4.63 5.63
C LEU A 67 -12.09 -5.79 5.71
N GLY A 68 -12.53 -6.10 6.91
CA GLY A 68 -13.49 -7.16 7.15
C GLY A 68 -12.92 -8.57 6.95
N ILE A 69 -13.81 -9.55 6.77
CA ILE A 69 -13.46 -10.99 6.75
C ILE A 69 -12.53 -11.35 5.58
N GLY A 70 -12.80 -10.84 4.39
CA GLY A 70 -11.94 -11.09 3.22
C GLY A 70 -10.52 -10.58 3.42
N GLY A 71 -10.37 -9.37 3.98
CA GLY A 71 -9.08 -8.80 4.33
C GLY A 71 -8.34 -9.62 5.39
N ILE A 72 -9.04 -10.07 6.43
CA ILE A 72 -8.47 -10.93 7.47
C ILE A 72 -7.93 -12.24 6.86
N MET A 73 -8.72 -12.91 6.03
CA MET A 73 -8.31 -14.16 5.38
C MET A 73 -7.12 -13.96 4.45
N ARG A 74 -7.10 -12.86 3.71
CA ARG A 74 -5.96 -12.49 2.86
C ARG A 74 -4.70 -12.19 3.69
N ALA A 75 -4.83 -11.49 4.82
CA ALA A 75 -3.71 -11.23 5.72
C ALA A 75 -3.13 -12.53 6.28
N LEU A 76 -3.98 -13.42 6.79
CA LEU A 76 -3.56 -14.73 7.31
C LEU A 76 -2.84 -15.58 6.28
N ARG A 77 -3.22 -15.50 5.01
CA ARG A 77 -2.56 -16.18 3.90
C ARG A 77 -1.22 -15.54 3.52
N THR A 78 -1.10 -14.22 3.66
CA THR A 78 0.08 -13.47 3.20
C THR A 78 1.17 -13.36 4.26
N ILE A 79 0.80 -13.27 5.54
CA ILE A 79 1.74 -13.11 6.67
C ILE A 79 2.83 -14.19 6.69
N PRO A 80 2.56 -15.50 6.53
CA PRO A 80 3.62 -16.50 6.52
C PRO A 80 4.69 -16.27 5.46
N VAL A 81 4.26 -15.82 4.27
CA VAL A 81 5.20 -15.48 3.18
C VAL A 81 6.03 -14.24 3.52
N LEU A 82 5.40 -13.21 4.11
CA LEU A 82 6.13 -12.02 4.55
C LEU A 82 7.11 -12.33 5.68
N GLU A 83 6.77 -13.26 6.57
CA GLU A 83 7.68 -13.69 7.63
C GLU A 83 8.95 -14.35 7.07
N GLU A 84 8.82 -15.16 6.02
CA GLU A 84 9.99 -15.71 5.32
C GLU A 84 10.84 -14.60 4.67
N PHE A 85 10.22 -13.61 4.02
CA PHE A 85 10.94 -12.44 3.50
C PHE A 85 11.66 -11.67 4.62
N ALA A 86 10.99 -11.47 5.75
CA ALA A 86 11.57 -10.76 6.88
C ALA A 86 12.81 -11.47 7.43
N ARG A 87 12.75 -12.80 7.60
CA ARG A 87 13.90 -13.61 8.05
C ARG A 87 15.08 -13.50 7.08
N ASP A 88 14.80 -13.59 5.78
CA ASP A 88 15.84 -13.43 4.78
C ASP A 88 16.44 -12.02 4.79
N MET A 89 15.61 -10.96 4.92
CA MET A 89 16.10 -9.58 5.03
C MET A 89 16.92 -9.37 6.30
N GLU A 90 16.49 -9.92 7.45
CA GLU A 90 17.25 -9.84 8.69
C GLU A 90 18.65 -10.47 8.58
N GLU A 91 18.81 -11.46 7.69
CA GLU A 91 20.09 -12.11 7.43
C GLU A 91 20.97 -11.34 6.43
N VAL A 92 20.41 -10.86 5.30
CA VAL A 92 21.20 -10.35 4.18
C VAL A 92 21.14 -8.84 3.96
N CYS A 93 20.15 -8.13 4.54
CA CYS A 93 20.00 -6.66 4.48
C CYS A 93 19.27 -6.09 5.71
N PRO A 94 19.80 -6.29 6.94
CA PRO A 94 19.07 -5.95 8.18
C PRO A 94 18.76 -4.46 8.35
N ASN A 95 19.42 -3.58 7.63
CA ASN A 95 19.22 -2.13 7.69
C ASN A 95 18.28 -1.60 6.60
N THR A 96 17.71 -2.47 5.78
CA THR A 96 16.81 -2.10 4.69
C THR A 96 15.58 -1.36 5.19
N LEU A 97 15.01 -0.50 4.34
CA LEU A 97 13.67 0.04 4.52
C LEU A 97 12.69 -0.73 3.64
N PHE A 98 11.78 -1.44 4.27
CA PHE A 98 10.73 -2.21 3.59
C PHE A 98 9.50 -1.34 3.34
N LEU A 99 9.18 -1.12 2.06
CA LEU A 99 8.07 -0.31 1.58
C LEU A 99 6.94 -1.23 1.14
N ASN A 100 5.90 -1.35 1.97
CA ASN A 100 4.81 -2.28 1.73
C ASN A 100 3.66 -1.64 0.95
N TYR A 101 3.47 -2.06 -0.30
CA TYR A 101 2.29 -1.76 -1.14
C TYR A 101 1.26 -2.89 -1.17
N SER A 102 1.59 -4.07 -0.61
CA SER A 102 0.66 -5.19 -0.59
C SER A 102 -0.47 -4.96 0.41
N ASN A 103 -1.66 -5.42 0.02
CA ASN A 103 -2.85 -5.39 0.87
C ASN A 103 -3.12 -6.75 1.54
N PRO A 104 -3.75 -6.75 2.72
CA PRO A 104 -4.22 -5.60 3.53
C PRO A 104 -3.07 -4.81 4.17
N MET A 105 -2.84 -3.59 3.69
CA MET A 105 -1.64 -2.82 4.03
C MET A 105 -1.48 -2.62 5.55
N ALA A 106 -2.55 -2.21 6.25
CA ALA A 106 -2.50 -1.97 7.68
C ALA A 106 -2.13 -3.23 8.49
N MET A 107 -2.72 -4.39 8.13
CA MET A 107 -2.47 -5.65 8.83
C MET A 107 -1.04 -6.16 8.56
N LEU A 108 -0.62 -6.14 7.30
CA LEU A 108 0.70 -6.63 6.90
C LEU A 108 1.82 -5.74 7.44
N THR A 109 1.66 -4.41 7.34
CA THR A 109 2.63 -3.47 7.91
C THR A 109 2.68 -3.58 9.43
N GLY A 110 1.51 -3.66 10.09
CA GLY A 110 1.44 -3.83 11.54
C GLY A 110 2.08 -5.13 12.02
N TYR A 111 1.94 -6.22 11.25
CA TYR A 111 2.65 -7.46 11.54
C TYR A 111 4.17 -7.28 11.46
N MET A 112 4.66 -6.74 10.36
CA MET A 112 6.08 -6.50 10.13
C MET A 112 6.70 -5.65 11.23
N GLN A 113 6.05 -4.53 11.60
CA GLN A 113 6.53 -3.62 12.63
C GLN A 113 6.55 -4.23 14.05
N ARG A 114 5.61 -5.13 14.33
CA ARG A 114 5.46 -5.72 15.68
C ARG A 114 6.29 -6.98 15.90
N PHE A 115 6.45 -7.80 14.86
CA PHE A 115 6.98 -9.14 14.98
C PHE A 115 8.31 -9.37 14.26
N THR A 116 8.83 -8.36 13.55
CA THR A 116 10.13 -8.44 12.87
C THR A 116 11.01 -7.25 13.25
N LYS A 117 12.31 -7.33 12.94
CA LYS A 117 13.26 -6.23 13.15
C LYS A 117 13.38 -5.30 11.94
N ILE A 118 12.69 -5.62 10.85
CA ILE A 118 12.79 -4.86 9.59
C ILE A 118 12.00 -3.56 9.69
N ARG A 119 12.67 -2.45 9.44
CA ARG A 119 12.05 -1.13 9.35
C ARG A 119 11.04 -1.11 8.21
N THR A 120 9.76 -0.96 8.53
CA THR A 120 8.66 -1.10 7.57
C THR A 120 7.78 0.13 7.53
N VAL A 121 7.43 0.57 6.34
CA VAL A 121 6.44 1.62 6.07
C VAL A 121 5.38 1.07 5.13
N GLY A 122 4.10 1.24 5.49
CA GLY A 122 2.97 0.93 4.62
C GLY A 122 2.64 2.13 3.74
N LEU A 123 2.41 1.89 2.46
CA LEU A 123 2.15 2.92 1.45
C LEU A 123 0.82 2.68 0.75
N CYS A 124 0.08 3.75 0.49
CA CYS A 124 -1.18 3.73 -0.23
C CYS A 124 -1.37 5.03 -1.02
N HIS A 125 -2.05 4.96 -2.15
CA HIS A 125 -2.39 6.12 -2.98
C HIS A 125 -3.57 6.93 -2.42
N SER A 126 -4.39 6.33 -1.55
CA SER A 126 -5.69 6.90 -1.14
C SER A 126 -5.58 8.29 -0.52
N VAL A 127 -4.52 8.56 0.26
CA VAL A 127 -4.31 9.89 0.87
C VAL A 127 -4.15 10.95 -0.23
N GLN A 128 -3.30 10.72 -1.20
CA GLN A 128 -3.01 11.67 -2.29
C GLN A 128 -4.18 11.86 -3.24
N VAL A 129 -4.95 10.79 -3.49
CA VAL A 129 -6.03 10.79 -4.48
C VAL A 129 -7.36 11.24 -3.87
N CYS A 130 -7.61 10.96 -2.59
CA CYS A 130 -8.90 11.21 -1.96
C CYS A 130 -9.28 12.71 -1.96
N SER A 131 -8.41 13.57 -1.47
CA SER A 131 -8.68 15.02 -1.40
C SER A 131 -8.82 15.63 -2.79
N GLN A 132 -8.00 15.19 -3.75
CA GLN A 132 -8.12 15.62 -5.14
C GLN A 132 -9.49 15.22 -5.72
N LYS A 133 -9.88 13.95 -5.60
CA LYS A 133 -11.15 13.45 -6.12
C LYS A 133 -12.36 14.10 -5.45
N LEU A 134 -12.25 14.43 -4.16
CA LEU A 134 -13.28 15.18 -3.46
C LEU A 134 -13.47 16.55 -4.12
N LEU A 135 -12.40 17.31 -4.29
CA LEU A 135 -12.48 18.66 -4.89
C LEU A 135 -12.93 18.62 -6.36
N GLU A 136 -12.44 17.67 -7.16
CA GLU A 136 -12.94 17.44 -8.54
C GLU A 136 -14.45 17.16 -8.54
N GLY A 137 -14.92 16.28 -7.65
CA GLY A 137 -16.35 15.94 -7.55
C GLY A 137 -17.24 17.07 -7.06
N MET A 138 -16.66 18.10 -6.43
CA MET A 138 -17.35 19.29 -5.94
C MET A 138 -17.23 20.50 -6.91
N GLY A 139 -16.54 20.35 -8.06
CA GLY A 139 -16.30 21.44 -8.99
C GLY A 139 -15.34 22.51 -8.46
N MET A 140 -14.39 22.10 -7.61
CA MET A 140 -13.40 22.95 -6.95
C MET A 140 -11.97 22.65 -7.44
N GLU A 141 -11.80 22.42 -8.74
CA GLU A 141 -10.52 22.04 -9.34
C GLU A 141 -9.44 23.11 -9.18
N ASP A 142 -9.83 24.37 -9.07
CA ASP A 142 -8.94 25.51 -8.80
C ASP A 142 -8.29 25.49 -7.42
N LYS A 143 -8.82 24.67 -6.50
CA LYS A 143 -8.30 24.47 -5.14
C LYS A 143 -7.38 23.26 -4.99
N ILE A 144 -7.11 22.52 -6.07
CA ILE A 144 -6.30 21.30 -6.02
C ILE A 144 -4.82 21.61 -5.86
N GLU A 145 -4.31 22.59 -6.61
CA GLU A 145 -2.90 22.94 -6.59
C GLU A 145 -2.51 23.63 -5.28
N GLY A 146 -1.44 23.14 -4.65
CA GLY A 146 -0.93 23.70 -3.39
C GLY A 146 -1.77 23.44 -2.15
N ARG A 147 -2.84 22.63 -2.25
CA ARG A 147 -3.64 22.23 -1.10
C ARG A 147 -2.82 21.43 -0.08
N THR A 148 -3.24 21.50 1.15
CA THR A 148 -2.73 20.66 2.25
C THR A 148 -3.89 19.93 2.93
N GLU A 149 -3.63 18.69 3.37
CA GLU A 149 -4.61 17.87 4.07
C GLU A 149 -4.03 17.18 5.29
N LEU A 150 -4.86 17.00 6.32
CA LEU A 150 -4.59 16.15 7.46
C LEU A 150 -5.55 14.96 7.42
N ILE A 151 -4.98 13.77 7.28
CA ILE A 151 -5.72 12.51 7.24
C ILE A 151 -5.24 11.61 8.36
N ALA A 152 -6.16 11.05 9.15
CA ALA A 152 -5.83 10.12 10.22
C ALA A 152 -6.84 8.98 10.31
N GLY A 153 -6.33 7.78 10.60
CA GLY A 153 -7.10 6.56 10.72
C GLY A 153 -6.36 5.34 10.22
N ILE A 154 -7.07 4.23 10.09
CA ILE A 154 -6.53 3.01 9.50
C ILE A 154 -6.60 3.08 7.97
N ASN A 155 -5.66 2.44 7.29
CA ASN A 155 -5.65 2.38 5.83
C ASN A 155 -7.01 1.91 5.28
N HIS A 156 -7.52 2.63 4.28
CA HIS A 156 -8.84 2.52 3.65
C HIS A 156 -10.04 2.83 4.56
N MET A 157 -9.82 3.21 5.82
CA MET A 157 -10.85 3.72 6.72
C MET A 157 -10.25 4.83 7.59
N ALA A 158 -9.92 5.94 6.94
CA ALA A 158 -9.36 7.13 7.57
C ALA A 158 -10.32 8.32 7.43
N TRP A 159 -10.10 9.32 8.26
CA TRP A 159 -10.82 10.57 8.26
C TRP A 159 -9.98 11.66 7.63
N LEU A 160 -10.55 12.41 6.69
CA LEU A 160 -10.00 13.69 6.26
C LEU A 160 -10.37 14.73 7.33
N LEU A 161 -9.42 15.05 8.20
CA LEU A 161 -9.64 15.94 9.34
C LEU A 161 -9.60 17.40 8.94
N GLU A 162 -8.63 17.74 8.08
CA GLU A 162 -8.44 19.11 7.59
C GLU A 162 -8.16 19.09 6.10
N ILE A 163 -8.63 20.12 5.41
CA ILE A 163 -8.27 20.39 4.02
C ILE A 163 -8.22 21.90 3.82
N HIS A 164 -7.07 22.41 3.36
CA HIS A 164 -6.82 23.83 3.16
C HIS A 164 -6.38 24.09 1.72
N ASP A 165 -6.71 25.26 1.19
CA ASP A 165 -6.16 25.72 -0.09
C ASP A 165 -4.68 26.17 0.07
N LYS A 166 -4.08 26.59 -1.05
CA LYS A 166 -2.69 27.07 -1.09
C LYS A 166 -2.41 28.29 -0.20
N ASP A 167 -3.45 29.03 0.15
CA ASP A 167 -3.38 30.23 0.98
C ASP A 167 -3.67 29.93 2.46
N GLY A 168 -3.91 28.66 2.80
CA GLY A 168 -4.19 28.18 4.14
C GLY A 168 -5.65 28.36 4.59
N ASN A 169 -6.57 28.65 3.69
CA ASN A 169 -7.99 28.78 4.04
C ASN A 169 -8.64 27.39 4.15
N ASP A 170 -9.45 27.16 5.19
CA ASP A 170 -10.22 25.94 5.38
C ASP A 170 -11.26 25.79 4.28
N LEU A 171 -11.26 24.67 3.57
CA LEU A 171 -12.19 24.36 2.49
C LEU A 171 -13.48 23.66 2.96
N TYR A 172 -13.56 23.17 4.19
CA TYR A 172 -14.76 22.49 4.69
C TYR A 172 -16.02 23.35 4.68
N PRO A 173 -15.97 24.67 5.02
CA PRO A 173 -17.18 25.51 4.92
C PRO A 173 -17.75 25.60 3.50
N GLU A 174 -16.91 25.59 2.49
CA GLU A 174 -17.33 25.60 1.08
C GLU A 174 -17.85 24.23 0.64
N ILE A 175 -17.11 23.16 0.91
CA ILE A 175 -17.51 21.76 0.63
C ILE A 175 -18.89 21.42 1.22
N ARG A 176 -19.22 21.91 2.40
CA ARG A 176 -20.50 21.63 3.06
C ARG A 176 -21.70 22.39 2.46
N ARG A 177 -21.46 23.37 1.62
CA ARG A 177 -22.54 24.17 0.99
C ARG A 177 -23.00 23.60 -0.34
N ILE A 178 -22.16 22.78 -0.97
CA ILE A 178 -22.45 22.09 -2.22
C ILE A 178 -23.24 20.82 -1.94
#